data_ed8aed3a8d9cd4c001856dbbe36e5d44
#
_entry.id   ed8aed3a8d9cd4c001856dbbe36e5d44
#
_cell.length_a   1.000
_cell.length_b   1.000
_cell.length_c   1.000
_cell.angle_alpha   90.00
_cell.angle_beta   90.00
_cell.angle_gamma   90.00
#
_symmetry.space_group_name_H-M   'P 1'
#
loop_
_entity.id
_entity.type
_entity.pdbx_description
1 polymer ?
#
loop_
_entity_poly.entity_id
_entity_poly.type
_entity_poly.pdbx_seq_one_letter_code
_entity_poly.pdbx_strand_id
1 'polypeptide(L)'
;WNWEHYGQYLDTLEELKPSLNVAGLVGHSAVRYYVMGDRSFDQQATEAEKQQMADIVEKAMKDGAVGFSTNRYEPHKAPDGRAIPGTYAECSELVEIAKVVGPRDGLMQLVGADAEVMKSIAETEGSRVLFSYGCSGEEGSGTKAATHLDEMNLEGRNITATSHTRGSGYMFGLQSGLPVEGLTWDELRAKDFAGRLEAINDETFCNALVAEAREPKSCGIPLQKVYFLGFDEAPEHNSAQNLIELSKCAGEHWSETFLRLSRESKGRGLFNWRMFAGNLKEQGDLFARENLIPGLGDVGAHVSQIMDGGWSSFMLSHYVRETGVFTLPEAIKRMTADPAAVIGLKDRGVLKTGMKADINVFSPDEVTELQPELVNDFPGDAPRYIQKSRGFKATIVNGQVNVLDGEPTKVRAGQVLRH
;
A
#
# COMPACT_ATOMS: atom_id res chain seq x y z
N TRP A 1 0.69 -20.47 17.17
CA TRP A 1 -0.69 -19.99 17.09
C TRP A 1 -1.35 -20.20 18.45
N ASN A 2 -1.62 -19.11 19.17
CA ASN A 2 -2.08 -19.13 20.56
C ASN A 2 -3.36 -18.30 20.77
N TRP A 3 -4.12 -18.01 19.71
CA TRP A 3 -5.40 -17.28 19.79
C TRP A 3 -6.51 -17.99 19.00
N GLU A 4 -7.74 -17.88 19.46
CA GLU A 4 -8.97 -18.36 18.83
C GLU A 4 -9.89 -17.20 18.44
N HIS A 5 -9.78 -16.05 19.10
CA HIS A 5 -10.59 -14.87 18.80
C HIS A 5 -9.74 -13.59 18.76
N TYR A 6 -10.33 -12.54 18.20
CA TYR A 6 -9.60 -11.31 17.87
C TYR A 6 -8.95 -10.62 19.08
N GLY A 7 -9.61 -10.64 20.25
CA GLY A 7 -9.02 -10.10 21.49
C GLY A 7 -7.70 -10.76 21.87
N GLN A 8 -7.63 -12.09 21.81
CA GLN A 8 -6.39 -12.84 22.08
C GLN A 8 -5.30 -12.55 21.02
N TYR A 9 -5.70 -12.32 19.75
CA TYR A 9 -4.77 -11.86 18.72
C TYR A 9 -4.16 -10.50 19.09
N LEU A 10 -4.98 -9.54 19.56
CA LEU A 10 -4.49 -8.25 20.03
C LEU A 10 -3.56 -8.38 21.25
N ASP A 11 -3.88 -9.29 22.19
CA ASP A 11 -3.02 -9.59 23.34
C ASP A 11 -1.66 -10.13 22.88
N THR A 12 -1.65 -11.04 21.90
CA THR A 12 -0.41 -11.57 21.31
C THR A 12 0.43 -10.49 20.66
N LEU A 13 -0.19 -9.53 19.94
CA LEU A 13 0.53 -8.39 19.37
C LEU A 13 1.13 -7.49 20.46
N GLU A 14 0.44 -7.32 21.57
CA GLU A 14 0.94 -6.53 22.72
C GLU A 14 2.14 -7.21 23.38
N GLU A 15 2.13 -8.54 23.54
CA GLU A 15 3.26 -9.32 24.04
C GLU A 15 4.52 -9.20 23.17
N LEU A 16 4.37 -9.00 21.86
CA LEU A 16 5.49 -8.76 20.93
C LEU A 16 6.20 -7.41 21.17
N LYS A 17 5.61 -6.50 21.95
CA LYS A 17 6.14 -5.16 22.22
C LYS A 17 6.53 -4.44 20.92
N PRO A 18 5.58 -4.01 20.11
CA PRO A 18 5.86 -3.37 18.82
C PRO A 18 6.64 -2.06 19.01
N SER A 19 7.41 -1.67 18.02
CA SER A 19 8.08 -0.36 18.00
C SER A 19 7.13 0.78 17.63
N LEU A 20 6.07 0.46 16.87
CA LEU A 20 5.04 1.39 16.40
C LEU A 20 3.71 1.08 17.08
N ASN A 21 2.83 2.08 17.15
CA ASN A 21 1.45 1.85 17.53
C ASN A 21 0.72 1.04 16.44
N VAL A 22 -0.07 0.07 16.84
CA VAL A 22 -0.80 -0.84 15.96
C VAL A 22 -2.28 -0.79 16.28
N ALA A 23 -3.12 -0.55 15.28
CA ALA A 23 -4.56 -0.70 15.35
C ALA A 23 -5.01 -1.71 14.29
N GLY A 24 -5.98 -2.54 14.60
CA GLY A 24 -6.35 -3.64 13.71
C GLY A 24 -7.82 -3.63 13.30
N LEU A 25 -8.06 -4.03 12.05
CA LEU A 25 -9.37 -4.29 11.48
C LEU A 25 -9.64 -5.80 11.44
N VAL A 26 -10.87 -6.21 11.72
CA VAL A 26 -11.29 -7.61 11.58
C VAL A 26 -11.44 -7.95 10.10
N GLY A 27 -10.75 -9.00 9.64
CA GLY A 27 -10.74 -9.37 8.22
C GLY A 27 -11.95 -10.23 7.83
N HIS A 28 -12.70 -9.80 6.81
CA HIS A 28 -13.89 -10.50 6.30
C HIS A 28 -13.61 -11.93 5.86
N SER A 29 -12.56 -12.15 5.06
CA SER A 29 -12.23 -13.49 4.54
C SER A 29 -12.02 -14.51 5.65
N ALA A 30 -11.40 -14.11 6.76
CA ALA A 30 -11.16 -14.98 7.90
C ALA A 30 -12.48 -15.31 8.64
N VAL A 31 -13.32 -14.30 8.92
CA VAL A 31 -14.63 -14.48 9.58
C VAL A 31 -15.54 -15.34 8.72
N ARG A 32 -15.63 -15.04 7.43
CA ARG A 32 -16.49 -15.79 6.50
C ARG A 32 -16.04 -17.24 6.35
N TYR A 33 -14.73 -17.49 6.24
CA TYR A 33 -14.21 -18.86 6.18
C TYR A 33 -14.44 -19.62 7.49
N TYR A 34 -14.29 -18.94 8.63
CA TYR A 34 -14.55 -19.55 9.93
C TYR A 34 -16.01 -20.01 10.09
N VAL A 35 -16.98 -19.24 9.59
CA VAL A 35 -18.41 -19.55 9.69
C VAL A 35 -18.87 -20.55 8.64
N MET A 36 -18.42 -20.41 7.38
CA MET A 36 -18.96 -21.17 6.24
C MET A 36 -18.03 -22.27 5.74
N GLY A 37 -16.76 -22.31 6.19
CA GLY A 37 -15.76 -23.24 5.67
C GLY A 37 -15.53 -23.03 4.16
N ASP A 38 -15.39 -24.13 3.43
CA ASP A 38 -15.10 -24.09 1.98
C ASP A 38 -16.22 -23.44 1.14
N ARG A 39 -17.45 -23.43 1.63
CA ARG A 39 -18.58 -22.73 0.99
C ARG A 39 -18.37 -21.21 0.91
N SER A 40 -17.49 -20.64 1.73
CA SER A 40 -17.21 -19.21 1.77
C SER A 40 -16.68 -18.63 0.46
N PHE A 41 -16.12 -19.45 -0.41
CA PHE A 41 -15.51 -19.01 -1.66
C PHE A 41 -16.54 -18.73 -2.77
N ASP A 42 -17.61 -19.52 -2.84
CA ASP A 42 -18.51 -19.58 -4.01
C ASP A 42 -20.02 -19.58 -3.69
N GLN A 43 -20.41 -19.66 -2.40
CA GLN A 43 -21.82 -19.64 -2.00
C GLN A 43 -22.15 -18.41 -1.17
N GLN A 44 -23.40 -17.97 -1.26
CA GLN A 44 -23.90 -16.90 -0.41
C GLN A 44 -24.17 -17.41 1.02
N ALA A 45 -23.99 -16.52 1.99
CA ALA A 45 -24.29 -16.81 3.38
C ALA A 45 -25.81 -16.84 3.62
N THR A 46 -26.25 -17.78 4.42
CA THR A 46 -27.61 -17.76 4.97
C THR A 46 -27.78 -16.65 6.00
N GLU A 47 -29.01 -16.25 6.32
CA GLU A 47 -29.27 -15.23 7.36
C GLU A 47 -28.67 -15.62 8.74
N ALA A 48 -28.68 -16.91 9.07
CA ALA A 48 -28.06 -17.40 10.31
C ALA A 48 -26.51 -17.24 10.27
N GLU A 49 -25.89 -17.47 9.15
CA GLU A 49 -24.43 -17.29 8.96
C GLU A 49 -24.04 -15.81 8.96
N LYS A 50 -24.85 -14.93 8.33
CA LYS A 50 -24.67 -13.46 8.40
C LYS A 50 -24.74 -12.98 9.86
N GLN A 51 -25.73 -13.44 10.64
CA GLN A 51 -25.82 -13.11 12.04
C GLN A 51 -24.62 -13.63 12.84
N GLN A 52 -24.18 -14.87 12.60
CA GLN A 52 -23.00 -15.43 13.27
C GLN A 52 -21.73 -14.64 12.96
N MET A 53 -21.53 -14.18 11.71
CA MET A 53 -20.43 -13.31 11.35
C MET A 53 -20.53 -11.96 12.07
N ALA A 54 -21.72 -11.36 12.13
CA ALA A 54 -21.95 -10.12 12.87
C ALA A 54 -21.64 -10.26 14.36
N ASP A 55 -22.04 -11.37 15.00
CA ASP A 55 -21.76 -11.65 16.42
C ASP A 55 -20.24 -11.76 16.70
N ILE A 56 -19.49 -12.42 15.80
CA ILE A 56 -18.03 -12.52 15.88
C ILE A 56 -17.38 -11.14 15.77
N VAL A 57 -17.83 -10.31 14.81
CA VAL A 57 -17.32 -8.96 14.62
C VAL A 57 -17.70 -8.07 15.79
N GLU A 58 -18.93 -8.17 16.30
CA GLU A 58 -19.35 -7.43 17.49
C GLU A 58 -18.47 -7.72 18.71
N LYS A 59 -18.14 -9.02 18.92
CA LYS A 59 -17.21 -9.41 19.97
C LYS A 59 -15.83 -8.81 19.75
N ALA A 60 -15.31 -8.86 18.52
CA ALA A 60 -14.00 -8.29 18.19
C ALA A 60 -13.95 -6.77 18.42
N MET A 61 -15.03 -6.04 18.11
CA MET A 61 -15.16 -4.62 18.41
C MET A 61 -15.14 -4.36 19.92
N LYS A 62 -15.82 -5.19 20.72
CA LYS A 62 -15.78 -5.12 22.20
C LYS A 62 -14.38 -5.42 22.76
N ASP A 63 -13.62 -6.26 22.08
CA ASP A 63 -12.23 -6.63 22.45
C ASP A 63 -11.20 -5.55 22.02
N GLY A 64 -11.61 -4.53 21.23
CA GLY A 64 -10.77 -3.38 20.86
C GLY A 64 -10.38 -3.29 19.39
N ALA A 65 -11.06 -3.99 18.49
CA ALA A 65 -10.89 -3.75 17.05
C ALA A 65 -11.32 -2.33 16.68
N VAL A 66 -10.63 -1.68 15.73
CA VAL A 66 -11.02 -0.34 15.25
C VAL A 66 -12.05 -0.39 14.12
N GLY A 67 -12.42 -1.58 13.66
CA GLY A 67 -13.40 -1.77 12.61
C GLY A 67 -13.27 -3.10 11.90
N PHE A 68 -13.84 -3.14 10.70
CA PHE A 68 -13.90 -4.32 9.84
C PHE A 68 -13.36 -4.01 8.45
N SER A 69 -12.73 -5.00 7.81
CA SER A 69 -12.15 -4.86 6.47
C SER A 69 -12.66 -5.95 5.53
N THR A 70 -13.12 -5.55 4.33
CA THR A 70 -13.51 -6.48 3.27
C THR A 70 -12.78 -6.18 1.96
N ASN A 71 -12.50 -7.23 1.20
CA ASN A 71 -11.85 -7.14 -0.10
C ASN A 71 -12.74 -7.81 -1.15
N ARG A 72 -13.16 -7.01 -2.14
CA ARG A 72 -13.97 -7.41 -3.29
C ARG A 72 -13.18 -7.33 -4.61
N TYR A 73 -11.87 -7.13 -4.55
CA TYR A 73 -11.01 -7.03 -5.71
C TYR A 73 -10.70 -8.42 -6.26
N GLU A 74 -11.33 -8.75 -7.38
CA GLU A 74 -11.31 -10.08 -8.00
C GLU A 74 -9.91 -10.66 -8.30
N PRO A 75 -8.90 -9.85 -8.66
CA PRO A 75 -7.54 -10.35 -8.85
C PRO A 75 -6.89 -10.95 -7.60
N HIS A 76 -7.39 -10.68 -6.39
CA HIS A 76 -6.91 -11.34 -5.19
C HIS A 76 -7.42 -12.79 -5.15
N LYS A 77 -6.48 -13.72 -5.22
CA LYS A 77 -6.78 -15.17 -5.32
C LYS A 77 -6.24 -15.93 -4.11
N ALA A 78 -6.96 -16.96 -3.72
CA ALA A 78 -6.47 -17.98 -2.83
C ALA A 78 -5.39 -18.84 -3.53
N PRO A 79 -4.59 -19.63 -2.79
CA PRO A 79 -3.54 -20.46 -3.37
C PRO A 79 -4.02 -21.46 -4.44
N ASP A 80 -5.29 -21.83 -4.42
CA ASP A 80 -5.93 -22.73 -5.40
C ASP A 80 -6.51 -21.99 -6.62
N GLY A 81 -6.33 -20.65 -6.71
CA GLY A 81 -6.77 -19.81 -7.82
C GLY A 81 -8.21 -19.31 -7.72
N ARG A 82 -9.00 -19.73 -6.73
CA ARG A 82 -10.33 -19.15 -6.47
C ARG A 82 -10.22 -17.70 -5.98
N ALA A 83 -11.26 -16.88 -6.21
CA ALA A 83 -11.34 -15.58 -5.55
C ALA A 83 -11.40 -15.79 -4.01
N ILE A 84 -10.80 -14.88 -3.25
CA ILE A 84 -10.80 -15.00 -1.77
C ILE A 84 -12.21 -14.94 -1.19
N PRO A 85 -12.47 -15.57 -0.02
CA PRO A 85 -13.77 -15.47 0.64
C PRO A 85 -14.21 -14.02 0.85
N GLY A 86 -15.46 -13.71 0.48
CA GLY A 86 -16.02 -12.36 0.58
C GLY A 86 -15.97 -11.53 -0.70
N THR A 87 -15.19 -11.92 -1.73
CA THR A 87 -15.14 -11.19 -3.02
C THR A 87 -16.53 -11.00 -3.63
N TYR A 88 -17.38 -12.03 -3.58
CA TYR A 88 -18.73 -12.02 -4.16
C TYR A 88 -19.84 -12.02 -3.10
N ALA A 89 -19.53 -11.69 -1.84
CA ALA A 89 -20.54 -11.59 -0.79
C ALA A 89 -21.62 -10.57 -1.15
N GLU A 90 -22.88 -10.89 -0.82
CA GLU A 90 -23.99 -9.96 -1.03
C GLU A 90 -23.83 -8.69 -0.17
N CYS A 91 -24.38 -7.57 -0.67
CA CYS A 91 -24.37 -6.31 0.07
C CYS A 91 -25.05 -6.45 1.44
N SER A 92 -26.11 -7.24 1.54
CA SER A 92 -26.83 -7.52 2.79
C SER A 92 -25.94 -8.09 3.90
N GLU A 93 -24.95 -8.95 3.56
CA GLU A 93 -23.99 -9.48 4.54
C GLU A 93 -23.11 -8.36 5.12
N LEU A 94 -22.63 -7.44 4.28
CA LEU A 94 -21.83 -6.31 4.73
C LEU A 94 -22.65 -5.29 5.54
N VAL A 95 -23.92 -5.09 5.19
CA VAL A 95 -24.84 -4.24 5.94
C VAL A 95 -25.14 -4.82 7.33
N GLU A 96 -25.33 -6.15 7.45
CA GLU A 96 -25.51 -6.78 8.78
C GLU A 96 -24.27 -6.58 9.67
N ILE A 97 -23.07 -6.69 9.10
CA ILE A 97 -21.84 -6.40 9.83
C ILE A 97 -21.73 -4.91 10.18
N ALA A 98 -22.10 -4.00 9.28
CA ALA A 98 -22.07 -2.57 9.52
C ALA A 98 -22.98 -2.16 10.70
N LYS A 99 -24.12 -2.83 10.90
CA LYS A 99 -25.03 -2.59 12.03
C LYS A 99 -24.40 -2.84 13.41
N VAL A 100 -23.34 -3.63 13.50
CA VAL A 100 -22.62 -3.87 14.76
C VAL A 100 -21.33 -3.07 14.86
N VAL A 101 -20.77 -2.62 13.74
CA VAL A 101 -19.54 -1.80 13.67
C VAL A 101 -19.85 -0.32 13.88
N GLY A 102 -20.84 0.23 13.18
CA GLY A 102 -21.20 1.65 13.20
C GLY A 102 -21.56 2.18 14.59
N PRO A 103 -22.48 1.57 15.35
CA PRO A 103 -22.85 2.03 16.69
C PRO A 103 -21.71 2.03 17.71
N ARG A 104 -20.57 1.39 17.37
CA ARG A 104 -19.34 1.38 18.17
C ARG A 104 -18.28 2.32 17.62
N ASP A 105 -18.66 3.31 16.83
CA ASP A 105 -17.75 4.27 16.22
C ASP A 105 -16.64 3.59 15.37
N GLY A 106 -16.92 2.39 14.86
CA GLY A 106 -15.96 1.58 14.08
C GLY A 106 -15.93 1.94 12.61
N LEU A 107 -14.88 1.49 11.93
CA LEU A 107 -14.60 1.76 10.52
C LEU A 107 -14.95 0.55 9.65
N MET A 108 -15.66 0.76 8.54
CA MET A 108 -15.87 -0.23 7.46
C MET A 108 -14.88 0.07 6.32
N GLN A 109 -13.80 -0.71 6.20
CA GLN A 109 -12.80 -0.54 5.16
C GLN A 109 -13.08 -1.49 3.98
N LEU A 110 -13.04 -0.97 2.75
CA LEU A 110 -13.36 -1.73 1.54
C LEU A 110 -12.28 -1.59 0.46
N VAL A 111 -12.00 -2.69 -0.22
CA VAL A 111 -11.18 -2.72 -1.43
C VAL A 111 -12.02 -3.27 -2.59
N GLY A 112 -12.05 -2.58 -3.73
CA GLY A 112 -12.74 -3.02 -4.94
C GLY A 112 -14.26 -3.05 -4.85
N ALA A 113 -14.88 -2.33 -3.91
CA ALA A 113 -16.34 -2.22 -3.80
C ALA A 113 -16.90 -1.18 -4.79
N ASP A 114 -18.09 -1.43 -5.29
CA ASP A 114 -18.84 -0.45 -6.07
C ASP A 114 -19.51 0.62 -5.16
N ALA A 115 -19.92 1.76 -5.79
CA ALA A 115 -20.49 2.87 -5.09
C ALA A 115 -21.79 2.53 -4.35
N GLU A 116 -22.62 1.65 -4.88
CA GLU A 116 -23.91 1.29 -4.28
C GLU A 116 -23.71 0.47 -2.99
N VAL A 117 -22.74 -0.43 -2.97
CA VAL A 117 -22.36 -1.17 -1.74
C VAL A 117 -21.84 -0.19 -0.69
N MET A 118 -20.98 0.77 -1.06
CA MET A 118 -20.45 1.75 -0.13
C MET A 118 -21.52 2.67 0.45
N LYS A 119 -22.46 3.14 -0.38
CA LYS A 119 -23.61 3.94 0.06
C LYS A 119 -24.50 3.16 1.02
N SER A 120 -24.86 1.91 0.68
CA SER A 120 -25.70 1.06 1.54
C SER A 120 -25.08 0.83 2.92
N ILE A 121 -23.76 0.68 3.00
CA ILE A 121 -23.03 0.58 4.28
C ILE A 121 -23.05 1.94 5.00
N ALA A 122 -22.77 3.04 4.30
CA ALA A 122 -22.70 4.39 4.89
C ALA A 122 -24.06 4.90 5.40
N GLU A 123 -25.18 4.35 4.91
CA GLU A 123 -26.55 4.63 5.39
C GLU A 123 -26.89 3.87 6.68
N THR A 124 -26.06 2.92 7.09
CA THR A 124 -26.22 2.25 8.39
C THR A 124 -25.78 3.18 9.52
N GLU A 125 -26.55 3.22 10.61
CA GLU A 125 -26.33 4.12 11.75
C GLU A 125 -24.88 4.08 12.27
N GLY A 126 -24.24 5.25 12.34
CA GLY A 126 -22.88 5.43 12.85
C GLY A 126 -21.78 4.92 11.94
N SER A 127 -22.10 4.36 10.78
CA SER A 127 -21.09 3.79 9.87
C SER A 127 -20.20 4.84 9.25
N ARG A 128 -18.90 4.55 9.26
CA ARG A 128 -17.84 5.27 8.54
C ARG A 128 -17.23 4.33 7.52
N VAL A 129 -17.10 4.77 6.28
CA VAL A 129 -16.53 3.96 5.19
C VAL A 129 -15.16 4.53 4.81
N LEU A 130 -14.17 3.65 4.71
CA LEU A 130 -12.88 3.95 4.11
C LEU A 130 -12.66 3.00 2.93
N PHE A 131 -12.25 3.52 1.77
CA PHE A 131 -12.00 2.67 0.61
C PHE A 131 -10.77 3.10 -0.18
N SER A 132 -10.16 2.15 -0.88
CA SER A 132 -9.04 2.41 -1.78
C SER A 132 -9.55 3.05 -3.06
N TYR A 133 -8.98 4.19 -3.42
CA TYR A 133 -9.43 5.00 -4.55
C TYR A 133 -8.27 5.57 -5.37
N GLY A 134 -8.52 5.94 -6.60
CA GLY A 134 -7.53 6.55 -7.48
C GLY A 134 -8.17 7.08 -8.76
N CYS A 135 -7.35 7.69 -9.61
CA CYS A 135 -7.73 8.14 -10.95
C CYS A 135 -7.02 7.31 -12.02
N SER A 136 -7.53 7.32 -13.26
CA SER A 136 -6.98 6.52 -14.37
C SER A 136 -5.62 7.04 -14.86
N GLY A 137 -5.26 8.28 -14.53
CA GLY A 137 -4.06 8.95 -15.04
C GLY A 137 -4.26 9.66 -16.38
N GLU A 138 -5.42 9.51 -17.02
CA GLU A 138 -5.80 10.30 -18.19
C GLU A 138 -6.11 11.75 -17.78
N GLU A 139 -5.93 12.70 -18.70
CA GLU A 139 -6.20 14.13 -18.45
C GLU A 139 -7.64 14.35 -17.97
N GLY A 140 -7.78 15.10 -16.86
CA GLY A 140 -9.06 15.38 -16.21
C GLY A 140 -9.61 14.25 -15.33
N SER A 141 -8.94 13.10 -15.24
CA SER A 141 -9.40 11.96 -14.45
C SER A 141 -9.35 12.25 -12.94
N GLY A 142 -8.39 13.04 -12.48
CA GLY A 142 -8.28 13.43 -11.07
C GLY A 142 -9.49 14.26 -10.62
N THR A 143 -9.84 15.30 -11.38
CA THR A 143 -11.04 16.14 -11.12
C THR A 143 -12.32 15.32 -11.19
N LYS A 144 -12.45 14.40 -12.17
CA LYS A 144 -13.63 13.55 -12.30
C LYS A 144 -13.78 12.60 -11.11
N ALA A 145 -12.69 11.97 -10.69
CA ALA A 145 -12.68 11.09 -9.52
C ALA A 145 -13.02 11.88 -8.24
N ALA A 146 -12.48 13.08 -8.09
CA ALA A 146 -12.79 13.97 -6.98
C ALA A 146 -14.28 14.35 -6.92
N THR A 147 -14.89 14.70 -8.06
CA THR A 147 -16.33 15.01 -8.15
C THR A 147 -17.17 13.78 -7.77
N HIS A 148 -16.79 12.59 -8.23
CA HIS A 148 -17.51 11.35 -7.88
C HIS A 148 -17.43 11.05 -6.37
N LEU A 149 -16.29 11.32 -5.72
CA LEU A 149 -16.16 11.20 -4.27
C LEU A 149 -17.09 12.18 -3.52
N ASP A 150 -17.21 13.42 -3.99
CA ASP A 150 -18.15 14.39 -3.44
C ASP A 150 -19.60 13.90 -3.58
N GLU A 151 -19.98 13.35 -4.73
CA GLU A 151 -21.31 12.77 -4.99
C GLU A 151 -21.64 11.60 -4.05
N MET A 152 -20.66 10.75 -3.74
CA MET A 152 -20.85 9.65 -2.79
C MET A 152 -21.13 10.16 -1.37
N ASN A 153 -20.65 11.34 -1.00
CA ASN A 153 -20.83 11.96 0.30
C ASN A 153 -22.10 12.86 0.41
N LEU A 154 -22.90 12.96 -0.66
CA LEU A 154 -24.18 13.65 -0.57
C LEU A 154 -25.08 13.03 0.51
N GLU A 155 -26.02 13.80 1.02
CA GLU A 155 -26.98 13.37 2.06
C GLU A 155 -26.32 13.05 3.42
N GLY A 156 -25.09 13.57 3.65
CA GLY A 156 -24.40 13.44 4.93
C GLY A 156 -23.73 12.09 5.17
N ARG A 157 -23.51 11.28 4.13
CA ARG A 157 -22.76 10.04 4.23
C ARG A 157 -21.31 10.31 4.65
N ASN A 158 -20.72 9.40 5.41
CA ASN A 158 -19.34 9.50 5.86
C ASN A 158 -18.46 8.48 5.10
N ILE A 159 -18.07 8.85 3.87
CA ILE A 159 -17.25 8.02 2.98
C ILE A 159 -15.92 8.75 2.74
N THR A 160 -14.84 8.16 3.21
CA THR A 160 -13.47 8.66 3.01
C THR A 160 -12.74 7.75 2.03
N ALA A 161 -12.02 8.33 1.09
CA ALA A 161 -11.11 7.60 0.21
C ALA A 161 -9.68 7.61 0.77
N THR A 162 -8.90 6.56 0.46
CA THR A 162 -7.45 6.59 0.63
C THR A 162 -6.77 6.28 -0.69
N SER A 163 -5.68 6.96 -0.99
CA SER A 163 -5.01 6.84 -2.29
C SER A 163 -3.49 6.85 -2.16
N HIS A 164 -2.83 6.20 -3.12
CA HIS A 164 -1.38 6.27 -3.29
C HIS A 164 -0.96 7.71 -3.57
N THR A 165 0.16 8.13 -3.00
CA THR A 165 0.68 9.50 -3.22
C THR A 165 1.47 9.62 -4.51
N ARG A 166 1.97 8.53 -5.05
CA ARG A 166 2.78 8.44 -6.27
C ARG A 166 2.55 7.14 -7.00
N GLY A 167 3.19 6.98 -8.16
CA GLY A 167 3.11 5.74 -8.93
C GLY A 167 3.51 4.52 -8.11
N SER A 168 2.57 3.63 -7.93
CA SER A 168 2.68 2.42 -7.10
C SER A 168 2.48 1.18 -7.94
N GLY A 169 3.21 0.12 -7.61
CA GLY A 169 3.11 -1.19 -8.24
C GLY A 169 4.36 -2.04 -8.05
N TYR A 170 4.51 -3.05 -8.90
CA TYR A 170 5.62 -3.99 -8.76
C TYR A 170 6.95 -3.38 -9.16
N MET A 171 7.91 -3.52 -8.27
CA MET A 171 9.31 -3.21 -8.53
C MET A 171 10.07 -4.46 -8.94
N PHE A 172 10.96 -4.31 -9.88
CA PHE A 172 11.86 -5.35 -10.32
C PHE A 172 13.20 -4.78 -10.77
N GLY A 173 14.17 -5.64 -10.89
CA GLY A 173 15.53 -5.28 -11.31
C GLY A 173 16.47 -6.44 -11.10
N LEU A 174 17.74 -6.24 -11.43
CA LEU A 174 18.75 -7.33 -11.36
C LEU A 174 18.89 -7.92 -9.95
N GLN A 175 18.65 -7.12 -8.91
CA GLN A 175 18.74 -7.57 -7.51
C GLN A 175 17.49 -8.34 -7.01
N SER A 176 16.38 -8.31 -7.74
CA SER A 176 15.11 -8.88 -7.31
C SER A 176 14.45 -9.75 -8.40
N GLY A 177 13.14 -9.64 -8.58
CA GLY A 177 12.41 -10.35 -9.62
C GLY A 177 12.75 -9.86 -11.02
N LEU A 178 12.63 -10.75 -12.00
CA LEU A 178 12.80 -10.46 -13.43
C LEU A 178 11.53 -10.93 -14.14
N PRO A 179 10.72 -10.03 -14.74
CA PRO A 179 9.39 -10.36 -15.27
C PRO A 179 9.46 -10.91 -16.71
N VAL A 180 10.53 -11.57 -17.08
CA VAL A 180 10.77 -12.10 -18.43
C VAL A 180 10.87 -13.61 -18.36
N GLU A 181 10.16 -14.32 -19.22
CA GLU A 181 10.19 -15.77 -19.35
C GLU A 181 11.24 -16.19 -20.39
N GLY A 182 11.88 -17.33 -20.19
CA GLY A 182 12.86 -17.91 -21.10
C GLY A 182 13.97 -18.64 -20.37
N LEU A 183 14.62 -19.60 -21.04
CA LEU A 183 15.64 -20.47 -20.42
C LEU A 183 16.87 -19.66 -19.97
N THR A 184 17.32 -18.70 -20.77
CA THR A 184 18.45 -17.84 -20.41
C THR A 184 18.08 -16.87 -19.29
N TRP A 185 16.84 -16.40 -19.25
CA TRP A 185 16.32 -15.59 -18.13
C TRP A 185 16.17 -16.42 -16.86
N ASP A 186 15.81 -17.72 -16.95
CA ASP A 186 15.79 -18.65 -15.81
C ASP A 186 17.19 -18.90 -15.28
N GLU A 187 18.17 -19.08 -16.18
CA GLU A 187 19.58 -19.19 -15.79
C GLU A 187 20.06 -17.91 -15.07
N LEU A 188 19.70 -16.72 -15.57
CA LEU A 188 20.01 -15.48 -14.89
C LEU A 188 19.36 -15.38 -13.51
N ARG A 189 18.08 -15.77 -13.39
CA ARG A 189 17.36 -15.81 -12.08
C ARG A 189 18.01 -16.73 -11.07
N ALA A 190 18.55 -17.85 -11.51
CA ALA A 190 19.17 -18.84 -10.64
C ALA A 190 20.51 -18.39 -10.02
N LYS A 191 21.14 -17.34 -10.60
CA LYS A 191 22.38 -16.78 -10.09
C LYS A 191 22.13 -15.86 -8.89
N ASP A 192 23.09 -15.76 -7.99
CA ASP A 192 23.11 -14.70 -6.98
C ASP A 192 23.33 -13.31 -7.63
N PHE A 193 23.23 -12.26 -6.84
CA PHE A 193 23.33 -10.89 -7.36
C PHE A 193 24.67 -10.62 -8.08
N ALA A 194 25.78 -11.10 -7.52
CA ALA A 194 27.11 -10.91 -8.13
C ALA A 194 27.21 -11.66 -9.45
N GLY A 195 26.74 -12.91 -9.51
CA GLY A 195 26.69 -13.72 -10.71
C GLY A 195 25.75 -13.15 -11.79
N ARG A 196 24.62 -12.53 -11.40
CA ARG A 196 23.74 -11.81 -12.34
C ARG A 196 24.44 -10.61 -12.94
N LEU A 197 25.15 -9.83 -12.12
CA LEU A 197 25.90 -8.65 -12.58
C LEU A 197 27.05 -9.05 -13.52
N GLU A 198 27.76 -10.15 -13.23
CA GLU A 198 28.79 -10.69 -14.12
C GLU A 198 28.17 -11.17 -15.45
N ALA A 199 27.10 -11.94 -15.40
CA ALA A 199 26.43 -12.49 -16.58
C ALA A 199 25.93 -11.42 -17.56
N ILE A 200 25.38 -10.31 -17.07
CA ILE A 200 24.94 -9.22 -17.96
C ILE A 200 26.07 -8.38 -18.55
N ASN A 201 27.34 -8.62 -18.17
CA ASN A 201 28.52 -8.07 -18.81
C ASN A 201 29.11 -9.00 -19.88
N ASP A 202 28.64 -10.25 -20.00
CA ASP A 202 28.96 -11.15 -21.08
C ASP A 202 28.10 -10.86 -22.31
N GLU A 203 28.71 -10.48 -23.42
CA GLU A 203 28.01 -10.09 -24.64
C GLU A 203 27.21 -11.25 -25.24
N THR A 204 27.73 -12.46 -25.22
CA THR A 204 27.07 -13.65 -25.76
C THR A 204 25.81 -13.96 -24.94
N PHE A 205 25.92 -13.91 -23.62
CA PHE A 205 24.80 -14.14 -22.71
C PHE A 205 23.73 -13.05 -22.85
N CYS A 206 24.14 -11.80 -22.96
CA CYS A 206 23.22 -10.68 -23.21
C CYS A 206 22.47 -10.82 -24.53
N ASN A 207 23.14 -11.23 -25.61
CA ASN A 207 22.49 -11.45 -26.90
C ASN A 207 21.44 -12.57 -26.84
N ALA A 208 21.68 -13.61 -26.05
CA ALA A 208 20.71 -14.68 -25.82
C ALA A 208 19.49 -14.16 -25.01
N LEU A 209 19.71 -13.39 -23.94
CA LEU A 209 18.64 -12.75 -23.18
C LEU A 209 17.76 -11.86 -24.06
N VAL A 210 18.37 -11.04 -24.89
CA VAL A 210 17.66 -10.15 -25.82
C VAL A 210 16.89 -10.95 -26.86
N ALA A 211 17.46 -12.01 -27.40
CA ALA A 211 16.81 -12.87 -28.38
C ALA A 211 15.52 -13.52 -27.80
N GLU A 212 15.61 -14.07 -26.58
CA GLU A 212 14.43 -14.62 -25.87
C GLU A 212 13.39 -13.53 -25.57
N ALA A 213 13.84 -12.33 -25.15
CA ALA A 213 12.93 -11.22 -24.84
C ALA A 213 12.20 -10.66 -26.08
N ARG A 214 12.66 -10.94 -27.30
CA ARG A 214 11.98 -10.59 -28.56
C ARG A 214 10.87 -11.54 -28.92
N GLU A 215 10.80 -12.72 -28.31
CA GLU A 215 9.72 -13.67 -28.55
C GLU A 215 8.37 -13.13 -28.04
N PRO A 216 7.27 -13.35 -28.77
CA PRO A 216 5.95 -12.95 -28.34
C PRO A 216 5.61 -13.52 -26.96
N LYS A 217 5.08 -12.67 -26.08
CA LYS A 217 4.68 -13.03 -24.71
C LYS A 217 5.83 -13.41 -23.74
N SER A 218 7.08 -13.14 -24.09
CA SER A 218 8.21 -13.33 -23.19
C SER A 218 8.15 -12.47 -21.92
N CYS A 219 7.39 -11.38 -21.92
CA CYS A 219 7.20 -10.51 -20.77
C CYS A 219 5.71 -10.40 -20.43
N GLY A 220 5.35 -10.79 -19.20
CA GLY A 220 3.96 -10.82 -18.70
C GLY A 220 3.42 -9.47 -18.21
N ILE A 221 4.22 -8.39 -18.24
CA ILE A 221 3.82 -7.07 -17.74
C ILE A 221 3.70 -6.03 -18.88
N PRO A 222 2.82 -5.01 -18.72
CA PRO A 222 2.65 -3.95 -19.71
C PRO A 222 3.83 -2.97 -19.67
N LEU A 223 4.83 -3.17 -20.53
CA LEU A 223 6.09 -2.40 -20.54
C LEU A 223 5.90 -0.88 -20.74
N GLN A 224 4.79 -0.46 -21.36
CA GLN A 224 4.40 0.95 -21.46
C GLN A 224 3.97 1.58 -20.13
N LYS A 225 3.85 0.78 -19.06
CA LYS A 225 3.62 1.24 -17.68
C LYS A 225 4.82 1.02 -16.78
N VAL A 226 5.96 0.64 -17.35
CA VAL A 226 7.21 0.42 -16.60
C VAL A 226 8.09 1.65 -16.70
N TYR A 227 8.55 2.13 -15.57
CA TYR A 227 9.41 3.32 -15.43
C TYR A 227 10.68 2.97 -14.67
N PHE A 228 11.80 3.48 -15.14
CA PHE A 228 13.06 3.39 -14.41
C PHE A 228 13.09 4.43 -13.29
N LEU A 229 13.50 4.02 -12.09
CA LEU A 229 13.50 4.89 -10.89
C LEU A 229 14.75 5.78 -10.80
N GLY A 230 15.57 5.86 -11.85
CA GLY A 230 16.72 6.74 -11.90
C GLY A 230 17.99 6.16 -11.26
N PHE A 231 19.04 6.98 -11.29
CA PHE A 231 20.36 6.67 -10.73
C PHE A 231 20.64 7.43 -9.43
N ASP A 232 19.84 8.46 -9.15
CA ASP A 232 20.02 9.33 -8.00
C ASP A 232 19.66 8.65 -6.69
N GLU A 233 20.05 9.27 -5.58
CA GLU A 233 19.75 8.78 -4.23
C GLU A 233 18.23 8.70 -3.96
N ALA A 234 17.46 9.65 -4.51
CA ALA A 234 16.00 9.64 -4.48
C ALA A 234 15.43 8.99 -5.76
N PRO A 235 14.33 8.21 -5.65
CA PRO A 235 13.70 7.61 -6.81
C PRO A 235 12.99 8.65 -7.68
N GLU A 236 13.10 8.47 -9.00
CA GLU A 236 12.47 9.33 -10.01
C GLU A 236 11.01 8.90 -10.25
N HIS A 237 10.08 9.62 -9.64
CA HIS A 237 8.64 9.36 -9.81
C HIS A 237 7.98 10.25 -10.87
N ASN A 238 8.66 11.32 -11.30
CA ASN A 238 8.17 12.28 -12.31
C ASN A 238 8.61 11.92 -13.74
N SER A 239 9.31 10.80 -13.96
CA SER A 239 9.74 10.41 -15.29
C SER A 239 8.55 10.40 -16.26
N ALA A 240 8.66 11.21 -17.30
CA ALA A 240 7.69 11.26 -18.38
C ALA A 240 7.85 10.10 -19.36
N GLN A 241 9.00 9.41 -19.34
CA GLN A 241 9.33 8.34 -20.28
C GLN A 241 9.27 6.97 -19.61
N ASN A 242 8.39 6.13 -20.11
CA ASN A 242 8.38 4.71 -19.75
C ASN A 242 9.51 3.95 -20.46
N LEU A 243 9.70 2.68 -20.09
CA LEU A 243 10.78 1.84 -20.64
C LEU A 243 10.75 1.73 -22.18
N ILE A 244 9.55 1.67 -22.77
CA ILE A 244 9.41 1.60 -24.25
C ILE A 244 9.84 2.91 -24.91
N GLU A 245 9.53 4.05 -24.33
CA GLU A 245 9.91 5.37 -24.83
C GLU A 245 11.42 5.59 -24.70
N LEU A 246 12.00 5.22 -23.54
CA LEU A 246 13.45 5.24 -23.35
C LEU A 246 14.17 4.38 -24.41
N SER A 247 13.63 3.19 -24.68
CA SER A 247 14.21 2.28 -25.67
C SER A 247 14.15 2.84 -27.09
N LYS A 248 13.02 3.42 -27.46
CA LYS A 248 12.86 4.09 -28.77
C LYS A 248 13.82 5.24 -28.95
N CYS A 249 14.01 6.08 -27.92
CA CYS A 249 14.96 7.18 -27.95
C CYS A 249 16.41 6.70 -28.13
N ALA A 250 16.75 5.55 -27.56
CA ALA A 250 18.07 4.95 -27.68
C ALA A 250 18.26 4.11 -28.97
N GLY A 251 17.20 3.82 -29.72
CA GLY A 251 17.25 2.91 -30.86
C GLY A 251 17.45 1.45 -30.45
N GLU A 252 17.05 1.09 -29.25
CA GLU A 252 17.26 -0.21 -28.62
C GLU A 252 15.93 -1.00 -28.52
N HIS A 253 16.04 -2.32 -28.37
CA HIS A 253 14.93 -3.11 -27.84
C HIS A 253 14.80 -2.84 -26.33
N TRP A 254 13.59 -2.96 -25.76
CA TRP A 254 13.38 -2.69 -24.33
C TRP A 254 14.28 -3.52 -23.41
N SER A 255 14.60 -4.76 -23.78
CA SER A 255 15.50 -5.60 -22.99
C SER A 255 16.96 -5.15 -23.07
N GLU A 256 17.39 -4.60 -24.20
CA GLU A 256 18.72 -3.98 -24.34
C GLU A 256 18.83 -2.76 -23.42
N THR A 257 17.81 -1.90 -23.42
CA THR A 257 17.72 -0.76 -22.49
C THR A 257 17.69 -1.21 -21.04
N PHE A 258 16.91 -2.22 -20.69
CA PHE A 258 16.87 -2.79 -19.34
C PHE A 258 18.26 -3.28 -18.89
N LEU A 259 18.95 -4.05 -19.72
CA LEU A 259 20.30 -4.58 -19.44
C LEU A 259 21.34 -3.46 -19.35
N ARG A 260 21.26 -2.45 -20.22
CA ARG A 260 22.15 -1.28 -20.19
C ARG A 260 21.97 -0.49 -18.88
N LEU A 261 20.75 -0.10 -18.53
CA LEU A 261 20.46 0.62 -17.29
C LEU A 261 20.84 -0.19 -16.06
N SER A 262 20.68 -1.51 -16.11
CA SER A 262 21.12 -2.42 -15.05
C SER A 262 22.65 -2.42 -14.90
N ARG A 263 23.41 -2.39 -15.99
CA ARG A 263 24.89 -2.28 -15.94
C ARG A 263 25.33 -0.92 -15.42
N GLU A 264 24.77 0.17 -15.94
CA GLU A 264 25.10 1.55 -15.56
C GLU A 264 24.83 1.79 -14.06
N SER A 265 23.77 1.20 -13.52
CA SER A 265 23.43 1.26 -12.09
C SER A 265 24.19 0.22 -11.23
N LYS A 266 25.16 -0.53 -11.81
CA LYS A 266 25.86 -1.65 -11.14
C LYS A 266 24.87 -2.67 -10.53
N GLY A 267 23.81 -2.95 -11.26
CA GLY A 267 22.76 -3.91 -10.88
C GLY A 267 21.72 -3.38 -9.86
N ARG A 268 21.88 -2.17 -9.36
CA ARG A 268 21.01 -1.60 -8.32
C ARG A 268 19.80 -0.84 -8.88
N GLY A 269 19.76 -0.58 -10.18
CA GLY A 269 18.66 0.09 -10.84
C GLY A 269 17.35 -0.66 -10.67
N LEU A 270 16.31 0.06 -10.29
CA LEU A 270 14.96 -0.46 -10.09
C LEU A 270 14.03 0.07 -11.18
N PHE A 271 13.13 -0.80 -11.58
CA PHE A 271 12.05 -0.51 -12.50
C PHE A 271 10.73 -0.70 -11.77
N ASN A 272 9.80 0.23 -11.93
CA ASN A 272 8.48 0.17 -11.32
C ASN A 272 7.43 -0.01 -12.42
N TRP A 273 6.71 -1.12 -12.41
CA TRP A 273 5.47 -1.25 -13.13
C TRP A 273 4.37 -0.51 -12.35
N ARG A 274 4.09 0.73 -12.75
CA ARG A 274 3.07 1.58 -12.13
C ARG A 274 1.67 1.08 -12.48
N MET A 275 1.05 0.39 -11.54
CA MET A 275 -0.33 -0.11 -11.66
C MET A 275 -1.32 0.98 -11.28
N PHE A 276 -0.97 1.82 -10.30
CA PHE A 276 -1.81 2.86 -9.72
C PHE A 276 -1.07 4.20 -9.71
N ALA A 277 -1.83 5.31 -9.66
CA ALA A 277 -1.33 6.68 -9.51
C ALA A 277 -0.18 7.06 -10.48
N GLY A 278 -0.29 6.63 -11.73
CA GLY A 278 0.75 6.82 -12.74
C GLY A 278 0.95 8.25 -13.22
N ASN A 279 0.02 9.17 -12.93
CA ASN A 279 0.07 10.59 -13.31
C ASN A 279 -0.06 11.46 -12.06
N LEU A 280 1.04 12.10 -11.66
CA LEU A 280 1.12 12.87 -10.42
C LEU A 280 0.26 14.14 -10.43
N LYS A 281 0.06 14.77 -11.60
CA LYS A 281 -0.82 15.93 -11.70
C LYS A 281 -2.26 15.53 -11.40
N GLU A 282 -2.76 14.50 -12.05
CA GLU A 282 -4.12 13.99 -11.84
C GLU A 282 -4.31 13.51 -10.40
N GLN A 283 -3.27 12.91 -9.82
CA GLN A 283 -3.27 12.50 -8.42
C GLN A 283 -3.33 13.71 -7.48
N GLY A 284 -2.62 14.80 -7.80
CA GLY A 284 -2.69 16.07 -7.06
C GLY A 284 -4.10 16.70 -7.13
N ASP A 285 -4.73 16.68 -8.31
CA ASP A 285 -6.10 17.17 -8.51
C ASP A 285 -7.12 16.35 -7.69
N LEU A 286 -6.91 15.03 -7.58
CA LEU A 286 -7.72 14.17 -6.72
C LEU A 286 -7.52 14.51 -5.24
N PHE A 287 -6.27 14.72 -4.80
CA PHE A 287 -5.95 15.06 -3.41
C PHE A 287 -6.49 16.42 -2.96
N ALA A 288 -6.93 17.29 -3.85
CA ALA A 288 -7.52 18.57 -3.48
C ALA A 288 -8.82 18.44 -2.65
N ARG A 289 -9.35 17.22 -2.46
CA ARG A 289 -10.60 16.96 -1.71
C ARG A 289 -10.34 16.60 -0.25
N GLU A 290 -11.23 17.07 0.65
CA GLU A 290 -11.12 16.82 2.09
C GLU A 290 -11.38 15.35 2.46
N ASN A 291 -12.31 14.69 1.75
CA ASN A 291 -12.69 13.29 1.99
C ASN A 291 -11.70 12.27 1.40
N LEU A 292 -10.47 12.67 1.15
CA LEU A 292 -9.41 11.78 0.68
C LEU A 292 -8.15 11.98 1.53
N ILE A 293 -7.63 10.87 2.05
CA ILE A 293 -6.38 10.83 2.81
C ILE A 293 -5.26 10.13 2.03
N PRO A 294 -4.01 10.55 2.16
CA PRO A 294 -2.88 9.83 1.60
C PRO A 294 -2.61 8.55 2.38
N GLY A 295 -2.20 7.49 1.69
CA GLY A 295 -1.91 6.21 2.32
C GLY A 295 -1.58 5.12 1.30
N LEU A 296 -1.97 3.88 1.60
CA LEU A 296 -1.78 2.72 0.73
C LEU A 296 -0.31 2.47 0.37
N GLY A 297 0.56 2.48 1.37
CA GLY A 297 1.98 2.19 1.17
C GLY A 297 2.29 0.71 0.95
N ASP A 298 1.34 -0.18 1.16
CA ASP A 298 1.45 -1.65 1.08
C ASP A 298 2.71 -2.23 1.75
N VAL A 299 3.24 -1.51 2.73
CA VAL A 299 4.44 -1.90 3.48
C VAL A 299 4.12 -3.11 4.35
N GLY A 300 4.85 -4.20 4.11
CA GLY A 300 4.61 -5.47 4.79
C GLY A 300 3.73 -6.46 4.00
N ALA A 301 3.00 -6.00 2.98
CA ALA A 301 2.44 -6.85 1.94
C ALA A 301 3.41 -6.90 0.75
N HIS A 302 3.39 -7.97 -0.05
CA HIS A 302 4.23 -8.11 -1.24
C HIS A 302 5.71 -7.75 -1.03
N VAL A 303 6.26 -8.11 0.10
CA VAL A 303 7.51 -7.62 0.73
C VAL A 303 8.74 -7.55 -0.19
N SER A 304 8.84 -8.40 -1.20
CA SER A 304 9.94 -8.41 -2.18
C SER A 304 9.55 -7.82 -3.55
N GLN A 305 8.38 -7.18 -3.65
CA GLN A 305 7.82 -6.70 -4.92
C GLN A 305 7.33 -5.25 -4.86
N ILE A 306 6.80 -4.79 -3.73
CA ILE A 306 6.25 -3.45 -3.56
C ILE A 306 6.94 -2.75 -2.39
N MET A 307 7.26 -1.47 -2.58
CA MET A 307 7.77 -0.60 -1.50
C MET A 307 7.31 0.83 -1.72
N ASP A 308 6.22 1.16 -1.09
CA ASP A 308 5.66 2.50 -1.08
C ASP A 308 5.74 3.16 0.31
N GLY A 309 6.65 2.69 1.16
CA GLY A 309 6.87 3.21 2.52
C GLY A 309 7.31 4.66 2.56
N GLY A 310 7.90 5.17 1.49
CA GLY A 310 8.31 6.56 1.33
C GLY A 310 7.16 7.56 1.08
N TRP A 311 5.90 7.11 1.01
CA TRP A 311 4.76 7.94 0.62
C TRP A 311 4.62 9.23 1.43
N SER A 312 4.90 9.20 2.73
CA SER A 312 4.83 10.39 3.60
C SER A 312 5.95 11.40 3.33
N SER A 313 7.16 10.91 3.06
CA SER A 313 8.28 11.75 2.62
C SER A 313 7.99 12.38 1.27
N PHE A 314 7.39 11.61 0.35
CA PHE A 314 6.98 12.10 -0.97
C PHE A 314 5.89 13.18 -0.88
N MET A 315 4.93 13.06 0.03
CA MET A 315 3.94 14.13 0.30
C MET A 315 4.65 15.45 0.65
N LEU A 316 5.67 15.41 1.49
CA LEU A 316 6.39 16.60 1.94
C LEU A 316 7.35 17.14 0.87
N SER A 317 8.06 16.28 0.13
CA SER A 317 8.98 16.71 -0.91
C SER A 317 8.23 17.20 -2.16
N HIS A 318 7.34 16.38 -2.70
CA HIS A 318 6.68 16.68 -3.97
C HIS A 318 5.50 17.65 -3.83
N TYR A 319 4.48 17.29 -3.02
CA TYR A 319 3.25 18.09 -2.98
C TYR A 319 3.36 19.37 -2.15
N VAL A 320 4.34 19.45 -1.24
CA VAL A 320 4.59 20.72 -0.49
C VAL A 320 5.72 21.50 -1.14
N ARG A 321 6.94 20.92 -1.19
CA ARG A 321 8.14 21.69 -1.57
C ARG A 321 8.25 21.96 -3.07
N GLU A 322 7.99 20.96 -3.92
CA GLU A 322 8.23 21.07 -5.37
C GLU A 322 7.05 21.70 -6.11
N THR A 323 5.83 21.26 -5.82
CA THR A 323 4.64 21.67 -6.57
C THR A 323 3.75 22.69 -5.86
N GLY A 324 3.83 22.75 -4.51
CA GLY A 324 3.00 23.66 -3.72
C GLY A 324 1.50 23.34 -3.77
N VAL A 325 1.13 22.10 -4.08
CA VAL A 325 -0.28 21.64 -4.05
C VAL A 325 -0.86 21.80 -2.65
N PHE A 326 -0.03 21.57 -1.63
CA PHE A 326 -0.36 21.78 -0.23
C PHE A 326 0.61 22.74 0.45
N THR A 327 0.11 23.51 1.40
CA THR A 327 0.96 24.11 2.43
C THR A 327 1.45 23.01 3.38
N LEU A 328 2.56 23.26 4.06
CA LEU A 328 3.09 22.29 5.04
C LEU A 328 2.07 21.92 6.13
N PRO A 329 1.33 22.85 6.76
CA PRO A 329 0.30 22.50 7.74
C PRO A 329 -0.83 21.63 7.17
N GLU A 330 -1.27 21.85 5.94
CA GLU A 330 -2.30 21.05 5.28
C GLU A 330 -1.81 19.62 5.03
N ALA A 331 -0.60 19.44 4.50
CA ALA A 331 -0.02 18.12 4.29
C ALA A 331 0.13 17.37 5.61
N ILE A 332 0.63 18.03 6.68
CA ILE A 332 0.74 17.42 8.01
C ILE A 332 -0.63 16.99 8.55
N LYS A 333 -1.65 17.88 8.46
CA LYS A 333 -3.02 17.56 8.88
C LYS A 333 -3.54 16.31 8.18
N ARG A 334 -3.34 16.20 6.85
CA ARG A 334 -3.79 15.05 6.03
C ARG A 334 -3.06 13.76 6.36
N MET A 335 -1.85 13.81 6.90
CA MET A 335 -1.07 12.64 7.31
C MET A 335 -1.23 12.29 8.79
N THR A 336 -1.87 13.13 9.59
CA THR A 336 -1.95 12.96 11.05
C THR A 336 -3.38 13.08 11.59
N ALA A 337 -3.92 14.29 11.69
CA ALA A 337 -5.23 14.53 12.28
C ALA A 337 -6.37 13.88 11.51
N ASP A 338 -6.34 13.96 10.18
CA ASP A 338 -7.41 13.40 9.34
C ASP A 338 -7.45 11.87 9.41
N PRO A 339 -6.37 11.08 9.22
CA PRO A 339 -6.41 9.64 9.40
C PRO A 339 -6.72 9.23 10.86
N ALA A 340 -6.26 9.97 11.88
CA ALA A 340 -6.64 9.72 13.26
C ALA A 340 -8.16 9.83 13.46
N ALA A 341 -8.79 10.87 12.89
CA ALA A 341 -10.23 11.04 12.93
C ALA A 341 -10.99 9.93 12.17
N VAL A 342 -10.49 9.55 10.98
CA VAL A 342 -11.09 8.48 10.16
C VAL A 342 -11.08 7.14 10.91
N ILE A 343 -9.99 6.82 11.62
CA ILE A 343 -9.87 5.57 12.39
C ILE A 343 -10.58 5.67 13.75
N GLY A 344 -10.90 6.88 14.21
CA GLY A 344 -11.56 7.13 15.51
C GLY A 344 -10.59 7.28 16.68
N LEU A 345 -9.32 7.59 16.43
CA LEU A 345 -8.32 7.85 17.48
C LEU A 345 -8.49 9.27 18.02
N LYS A 346 -8.83 9.40 19.31
CA LYS A 346 -9.18 10.68 19.93
C LYS A 346 -8.03 11.33 20.71
N ASP A 347 -6.96 10.59 20.97
CA ASP A 347 -5.84 11.00 21.85
C ASP A 347 -4.53 11.30 21.12
N ARG A 348 -4.54 11.32 19.75
CA ARG A 348 -3.35 11.53 18.91
C ARG A 348 -3.68 12.24 17.60
N GLY A 349 -2.67 12.47 16.74
CA GLY A 349 -2.80 13.16 15.47
C GLY A 349 -2.67 14.67 15.53
N VAL A 350 -2.61 15.27 16.73
CA VAL A 350 -2.41 16.71 16.96
C VAL A 350 -1.45 16.97 18.13
N LEU A 351 -0.66 18.04 18.05
CA LEU A 351 0.19 18.51 19.12
C LEU A 351 -0.62 19.40 20.07
N LYS A 352 -1.07 18.81 21.19
CA LYS A 352 -1.85 19.52 22.21
C LYS A 352 -1.58 18.88 23.58
N THR A 353 -1.58 19.70 24.64
CA THR A 353 -1.47 19.21 26.03
C THR A 353 -2.55 18.15 26.32
N GLY A 354 -2.15 17.05 26.90
CA GLY A 354 -3.02 15.90 27.21
C GLY A 354 -3.10 14.83 26.10
N MET A 355 -2.58 15.10 24.92
CA MET A 355 -2.51 14.11 23.83
C MET A 355 -1.26 13.24 23.95
N LYS A 356 -1.28 12.08 23.31
CA LYS A 356 -0.11 11.19 23.19
C LYS A 356 0.99 11.87 22.37
N ALA A 357 2.21 11.70 22.80
CA ALA A 357 3.37 12.29 22.15
C ALA A 357 3.92 11.35 21.06
N ASP A 358 3.20 11.30 19.92
CA ASP A 358 3.66 10.70 18.68
C ASP A 358 4.12 11.85 17.77
N ILE A 359 5.43 12.07 17.64
CA ILE A 359 5.99 13.31 17.10
C ILE A 359 7.11 12.98 16.10
N ASN A 360 7.09 13.64 14.95
CA ASN A 360 8.21 13.66 14.02
C ASN A 360 8.92 15.02 14.06
N VAL A 361 10.24 14.98 14.14
CA VAL A 361 11.10 16.16 14.00
C VAL A 361 11.85 16.04 12.69
N PHE A 362 11.65 16.97 11.77
CA PHE A 362 12.21 16.90 10.42
C PHE A 362 12.55 18.29 9.86
N SER A 363 13.42 18.32 8.84
CA SER A 363 13.72 19.51 8.04
C SER A 363 12.82 19.52 6.79
N PRO A 364 11.91 20.49 6.62
CA PRO A 364 11.06 20.57 5.44
C PRO A 364 11.84 20.72 4.13
N ASP A 365 13.01 21.34 4.19
CA ASP A 365 13.86 21.58 3.02
C ASP A 365 14.66 20.35 2.59
N GLU A 366 14.90 19.40 3.51
CA GLU A 366 15.73 18.23 3.27
C GLU A 366 14.93 16.93 3.12
N VAL A 367 13.67 16.90 3.62
CA VAL A 367 12.90 15.65 3.65
C VAL A 367 12.68 15.11 2.24
N THR A 368 13.07 13.85 2.06
CA THR A 368 12.84 13.08 0.82
C THR A 368 12.92 11.58 1.11
N GLU A 369 12.26 10.78 0.29
CA GLU A 369 12.47 9.33 0.30
C GLU A 369 13.78 8.97 -0.44
N LEU A 370 14.37 7.84 -0.10
CA LEU A 370 15.54 7.29 -0.75
C LEU A 370 15.18 6.08 -1.60
N GLN A 371 16.09 5.67 -2.49
CA GLN A 371 15.87 4.46 -3.31
C GLN A 371 15.55 3.27 -2.41
N PRO A 372 14.57 2.43 -2.77
CA PRO A 372 14.35 1.16 -2.08
C PRO A 372 15.57 0.25 -2.15
N GLU A 373 15.85 -0.45 -1.06
CA GLU A 373 16.94 -1.40 -0.94
C GLU A 373 16.38 -2.80 -0.70
N LEU A 374 16.91 -3.81 -1.39
CA LEU A 374 16.59 -5.21 -1.09
C LEU A 374 17.49 -5.71 0.03
N VAL A 375 16.90 -6.20 1.11
CA VAL A 375 17.61 -6.79 2.25
C VAL A 375 17.10 -8.20 2.51
N ASN A 376 17.94 -9.05 3.08
CA ASN A 376 17.62 -10.44 3.41
C ASN A 376 17.65 -10.62 4.93
N ASP A 377 16.64 -10.07 5.63
CA ASP A 377 16.55 -10.06 7.09
C ASP A 377 15.30 -10.77 7.65
N PHE A 378 14.54 -11.44 6.77
CA PHE A 378 13.46 -12.32 7.19
C PHE A 378 13.98 -13.72 7.54
N PRO A 379 13.21 -14.52 8.30
CA PRO A 379 13.57 -15.91 8.59
C PRO A 379 13.92 -16.69 7.31
N GLY A 380 15.03 -17.44 7.34
CA GLY A 380 15.54 -18.16 6.18
C GLY A 380 16.17 -17.28 5.11
N ASP A 381 16.69 -16.11 5.51
CA ASP A 381 17.30 -15.11 4.61
C ASP A 381 16.36 -14.68 3.47
N ALA A 382 15.04 -14.69 3.73
CA ALA A 382 14.06 -14.28 2.74
C ALA A 382 14.17 -12.76 2.45
N PRO A 383 14.07 -12.37 1.16
CA PRO A 383 14.27 -10.99 0.76
C PRO A 383 13.04 -10.13 1.06
N ARG A 384 13.27 -8.87 1.40
CA ARG A 384 12.28 -7.80 1.38
C ARG A 384 12.88 -6.47 0.95
N TYR A 385 12.04 -5.59 0.43
CA TYR A 385 12.42 -4.20 0.29
C TYR A 385 12.29 -3.44 1.60
N ILE A 386 13.24 -2.56 1.85
CA ILE A 386 13.13 -1.47 2.83
C ILE A 386 13.28 -0.14 2.09
N GLN A 387 12.76 0.92 2.68
CA GLN A 387 12.95 2.27 2.15
C GLN A 387 13.28 3.22 3.29
N LYS A 388 14.41 3.89 3.17
CA LYS A 388 14.86 4.94 4.09
C LYS A 388 14.39 6.31 3.60
N SER A 389 14.52 7.30 4.45
CA SER A 389 14.29 8.70 4.11
C SER A 389 15.41 9.57 4.68
N ARG A 390 15.60 10.74 4.08
CA ARG A 390 16.47 11.80 4.59
C ARG A 390 15.63 12.93 5.16
N GLY A 391 16.22 13.75 6.02
CA GLY A 391 15.59 14.95 6.58
C GLY A 391 14.82 14.74 7.88
N PHE A 392 14.53 13.50 8.30
CA PHE A 392 13.99 13.21 9.62
C PHE A 392 15.12 13.17 10.66
N LYS A 393 14.98 13.95 11.74
CA LYS A 393 15.93 14.01 12.86
C LYS A 393 15.53 13.06 13.98
N ALA A 394 14.23 12.99 14.30
CA ALA A 394 13.72 12.06 15.29
C ALA A 394 12.28 11.66 15.00
N THR A 395 11.95 10.40 15.31
CA THR A 395 10.57 9.90 15.43
C THR A 395 10.35 9.46 16.86
N ILE A 396 9.36 10.04 17.50
CA ILE A 396 8.97 9.81 18.89
C ILE A 396 7.65 9.07 18.89
N VAL A 397 7.57 7.96 19.62
CA VAL A 397 6.37 7.15 19.78
C VAL A 397 6.03 7.07 21.26
N ASN A 398 4.81 7.47 21.63
CA ASN A 398 4.36 7.52 23.02
C ASN A 398 5.38 8.20 23.98
N GLY A 399 6.00 9.29 23.52
CA GLY A 399 6.96 10.09 24.29
C GLY A 399 8.39 9.55 24.34
N GLN A 400 8.72 8.48 23.62
CA GLN A 400 10.07 7.89 23.60
C GLN A 400 10.65 7.95 22.17
N VAL A 401 11.94 8.27 22.07
CA VAL A 401 12.63 8.37 20.77
C VAL A 401 12.82 6.97 20.20
N ASN A 402 12.12 6.69 19.11
CA ASN A 402 12.09 5.41 18.43
C ASN A 402 13.07 5.34 17.25
N VAL A 403 13.24 6.47 16.56
CA VAL A 403 14.24 6.64 15.48
C VAL A 403 14.99 7.95 15.76
N LEU A 404 16.30 7.95 15.56
CA LEU A 404 17.16 9.12 15.68
C LEU A 404 18.10 9.19 14.48
N ASP A 405 18.12 10.33 13.79
CA ASP A 405 18.94 10.58 12.58
C ASP A 405 18.82 9.45 11.53
N GLY A 406 17.59 8.95 11.33
CA GLY A 406 17.28 7.90 10.35
C GLY A 406 17.54 6.46 10.82
N GLU A 407 18.16 6.27 11.99
CA GLU A 407 18.46 4.93 12.50
C GLU A 407 17.52 4.52 13.65
N PRO A 408 16.95 3.30 13.62
CA PRO A 408 16.13 2.78 14.69
C PRO A 408 16.90 2.68 16.02
N THR A 409 16.30 3.15 17.11
CA THR A 409 16.80 2.92 18.45
C THR A 409 16.42 1.51 18.94
N LYS A 410 16.87 1.13 20.14
CA LYS A 410 16.43 -0.12 20.77
C LYS A 410 15.08 0.00 21.49
N VAL A 411 14.48 1.18 21.46
CA VAL A 411 13.21 1.47 22.15
C VAL A 411 12.05 0.78 21.41
N ARG A 412 11.18 0.19 22.18
CA ARG A 412 9.92 -0.42 21.72
C ARG A 412 8.76 0.20 22.49
N ALA A 413 8.40 1.41 22.08
CA ALA A 413 7.40 2.24 22.76
C ALA A 413 5.99 2.12 22.18
N GLY A 414 5.82 1.37 21.09
CA GLY A 414 4.53 1.14 20.48
C GLY A 414 3.57 0.36 21.36
N GLN A 415 2.31 0.54 21.12
CA GLN A 415 1.20 -0.09 21.84
C GLN A 415 0.16 -0.61 20.85
N VAL A 416 -0.60 -1.63 21.25
CA VAL A 416 -1.81 -2.02 20.56
C VAL A 416 -2.91 -1.02 20.93
N LEU A 417 -3.39 -0.28 19.93
CA LEU A 417 -4.46 0.70 20.11
C LEU A 417 -5.81 -0.01 20.05
N ARG A 418 -6.51 -0.04 21.16
CA ARG A 418 -7.84 -0.62 21.24
C ARG A 418 -8.88 0.50 21.21
N HIS A 419 -9.94 0.26 20.44
CA HIS A 419 -11.06 1.20 20.30
C HIS A 419 -12.02 1.12 21.47
#